data_d60a5fc4c3ee6138d522786f5ad0c5e8
#
_entry.id   d60a5fc4c3ee6138d522786f5ad0c5e8
#
_cell.length_a   1.000
_cell.length_b   1.000
_cell.length_c   1.000
_cell.angle_alpha   90.00
_cell.angle_beta   90.00
_cell.angle_gamma   90.00
#
_symmetry.space_group_name_H-M   'P 1'
#
loop_
_entity.id
_entity.type
_entity.pdbx_description
1 polymer ?
#
loop_
_entity_poly.entity_id
_entity_poly.type
_entity_poly.pdbx_seq_one_letter_code
_entity_poly.pdbx_strand_id
1 'polypeptide(L)'
;MLPIDFDRSFASVRREQLDDTTWVDHAANWCEGSDDLFDELTSTLPLRQRTGVRMYEQIVDEPRLSAWWRLEGGAGEHLPVLREMRLALSEQYGEPFDSIGFNLYRDRLDSVAWHGDRHRHVVTNPVIAIVSVGCPRPLRLRSRHRPTGRASRSLSWSLGNGDLFVMGGACQHDWEHTVPKVAAQVGPRLSITFRSV
;
A
#
# COMPACT_ATOMS: atom_id res chain seq x y z
N MET A 1 11.54 -22.42 -8.55
CA MET A 1 10.79 -21.16 -8.50
C MET A 1 9.35 -21.51 -8.77
N LEU A 2 8.45 -21.29 -7.82
CA LEU A 2 7.01 -21.45 -8.04
C LEU A 2 6.53 -20.27 -8.90
N PRO A 3 5.56 -20.48 -9.82
CA PRO A 3 5.02 -19.36 -10.56
C PRO A 3 4.39 -18.36 -9.59
N ILE A 4 4.67 -17.08 -9.80
CA ILE A 4 3.99 -16.01 -9.06
C ILE A 4 2.56 -15.94 -9.59
N ASP A 5 1.58 -16.10 -8.72
CA ASP A 5 0.15 -16.07 -9.05
C ASP A 5 -0.65 -15.36 -7.93
N PHE A 6 -1.94 -15.14 -8.12
CA PHE A 6 -2.80 -14.48 -7.14
C PHE A 6 -4.26 -14.95 -7.25
N ASP A 7 -5.03 -14.79 -6.16
CA ASP A 7 -6.46 -15.14 -6.14
C ASP A 7 -7.29 -14.17 -7.01
N ARG A 8 -7.49 -14.55 -8.29
CA ARG A 8 -8.32 -13.78 -9.25
C ARG A 8 -9.80 -13.80 -8.91
N SER A 9 -10.23 -14.72 -8.05
CA SER A 9 -11.63 -14.84 -7.66
C SER A 9 -12.03 -13.84 -6.56
N PHE A 10 -11.05 -13.28 -5.86
CA PHE A 10 -11.24 -12.45 -4.65
C PHE A 10 -12.09 -13.12 -3.56
N ALA A 11 -12.21 -14.46 -3.60
CA ALA A 11 -13.03 -15.20 -2.65
C ALA A 11 -12.50 -15.14 -1.21
N SER A 12 -11.19 -14.93 -1.05
CA SER A 12 -10.54 -14.79 0.25
C SER A 12 -10.70 -13.40 0.87
N VAL A 13 -11.16 -12.41 0.10
CA VAL A 13 -11.31 -11.02 0.57
C VAL A 13 -12.38 -10.90 1.65
N ARG A 14 -12.05 -10.19 2.73
CA ARG A 14 -12.98 -9.85 3.81
C ARG A 14 -13.06 -8.33 3.94
N ARG A 15 -14.29 -7.82 3.77
CA ARG A 15 -14.59 -6.38 3.93
C ARG A 15 -14.89 -6.06 5.38
N GLU A 16 -14.27 -4.98 5.86
CA GLU A 16 -14.58 -4.34 7.14
C GLU A 16 -15.04 -2.91 6.87
N GLN A 17 -16.27 -2.59 7.32
CA GLN A 17 -16.80 -1.23 7.27
C GLN A 17 -16.25 -0.46 8.47
N LEU A 18 -15.56 0.65 8.24
CA LEU A 18 -14.96 1.47 9.29
C LEU A 18 -15.91 2.55 9.81
N ASP A 19 -16.72 3.11 8.90
CA ASP A 19 -17.81 4.07 9.15
C ASP A 19 -18.81 4.01 7.99
N ASP A 20 -19.78 4.91 7.93
CA ASP A 20 -20.86 4.90 6.92
C ASP A 20 -20.35 5.02 5.48
N THR A 21 -19.17 5.59 5.28
CA THR A 21 -18.62 5.93 3.95
C THR A 21 -17.28 5.27 3.64
N THR A 22 -16.63 4.67 4.65
CA THR A 22 -15.25 4.16 4.56
C THR A 22 -15.18 2.67 4.84
N TRP A 23 -14.49 1.95 3.99
CA TRP A 23 -14.27 0.51 4.13
C TRP A 23 -12.83 0.12 3.80
N VAL A 24 -12.44 -1.05 4.32
CA VAL A 24 -11.20 -1.74 3.93
C VAL A 24 -11.51 -3.18 3.58
N ASP A 25 -10.77 -3.71 2.62
CA ASP A 25 -10.75 -5.13 2.27
C ASP A 25 -9.39 -5.70 2.63
N HIS A 26 -9.37 -6.91 3.18
CA HIS A 26 -8.15 -7.64 3.48
C HIS A 26 -8.27 -9.10 3.04
N ALA A 27 -7.25 -9.59 2.36
CA ALA A 27 -7.09 -11.01 2.03
C ALA A 27 -5.67 -11.44 2.38
N ALA A 28 -5.56 -12.37 3.32
CA ALA A 28 -4.28 -12.98 3.67
C ALA A 28 -3.86 -13.96 2.56
N ASN A 29 -2.55 -13.98 2.23
CA ASN A 29 -1.96 -14.86 1.20
C ASN A 29 -2.68 -14.76 -0.16
N TRP A 30 -3.12 -13.58 -0.55
CA TRP A 30 -3.75 -13.34 -1.85
C TRP A 30 -2.81 -13.57 -3.03
N CYS A 31 -1.50 -13.31 -2.83
CA CYS A 31 -0.43 -13.53 -3.80
C CYS A 31 0.40 -14.74 -3.39
N GLU A 32 0.48 -15.75 -4.26
CA GLU A 32 1.36 -16.89 -4.16
C GLU A 32 2.73 -16.59 -4.81
N GLY A 33 3.80 -17.27 -4.40
CA GLY A 33 5.16 -16.98 -4.89
C GLY A 33 5.67 -15.60 -4.47
N SER A 34 5.14 -15.05 -3.38
CA SER A 34 5.42 -13.70 -2.90
C SER A 34 6.87 -13.47 -2.46
N ASP A 35 7.62 -14.53 -2.08
CA ASP A 35 9.06 -14.43 -1.81
C ASP A 35 9.84 -14.18 -3.11
N ASP A 36 9.52 -14.95 -4.17
CA ASP A 36 10.14 -14.77 -5.49
C ASP A 36 9.80 -13.38 -6.06
N LEU A 37 8.56 -12.90 -5.87
CA LEU A 37 8.14 -11.55 -6.27
C LEU A 37 8.92 -10.46 -5.49
N PHE A 38 9.12 -10.65 -4.19
CA PHE A 38 9.90 -9.73 -3.36
C PHE A 38 11.35 -9.64 -3.87
N ASP A 39 12.00 -10.78 -4.09
CA ASP A 39 13.40 -10.85 -4.53
C ASP A 39 13.58 -10.23 -5.93
N GLU A 40 12.70 -10.54 -6.85
CA GLU A 40 12.73 -9.97 -8.20
C GLU A 40 12.55 -8.44 -8.18
N LEU A 41 11.55 -7.94 -7.47
CA LEU A 41 11.28 -6.52 -7.39
C LEU A 41 12.40 -5.75 -6.67
N THR A 42 12.93 -6.28 -5.57
CA THR A 42 13.99 -5.58 -4.83
C THR A 42 15.32 -5.56 -5.59
N SER A 43 15.57 -6.53 -6.47
CA SER A 43 16.77 -6.57 -7.30
C SER A 43 16.68 -5.73 -8.58
N THR A 44 15.46 -5.51 -9.11
CA THR A 44 15.27 -4.86 -10.42
C THR A 44 14.78 -3.42 -10.34
N LEU A 45 14.04 -3.06 -9.26
CA LEU A 45 13.49 -1.72 -9.12
C LEU A 45 14.57 -0.67 -8.83
N PRO A 46 14.50 0.52 -9.42
CA PRO A 46 15.37 1.65 -9.11
C PRO A 46 14.99 2.30 -7.76
N LEU A 47 14.97 1.52 -6.70
CA LEU A 47 14.59 1.96 -5.35
C LEU A 47 15.57 3.01 -4.84
N ARG A 48 15.07 4.19 -4.47
CA ARG A 48 15.88 5.31 -3.97
C ARG A 48 15.24 5.94 -2.74
N GLN A 49 16.08 6.39 -1.82
CA GLN A 49 15.65 7.21 -0.69
C GLN A 49 15.40 8.64 -1.20
N ARG A 50 14.22 9.19 -0.89
CA ARG A 50 13.97 10.60 -1.12
C ARG A 50 14.59 11.39 0.03
N THR A 51 15.51 12.28 -0.32
CA THR A 51 16.24 13.13 0.63
C THR A 51 15.74 14.57 0.56
N GLY A 52 15.94 15.32 1.64
CA GLY A 52 15.60 16.73 1.65
C GLY A 52 14.09 17.04 1.56
N VAL A 53 13.24 16.13 2.01
CA VAL A 53 11.79 16.32 1.98
C VAL A 53 11.36 17.22 3.13
N ARG A 54 10.65 18.32 2.80
CA ARG A 54 10.09 19.19 3.81
C ARG A 54 8.87 18.53 4.47
N MET A 55 9.02 18.18 5.74
CA MET A 55 7.94 17.70 6.59
C MET A 55 7.73 18.69 7.73
N TYR A 56 6.59 19.36 7.72
CA TYR A 56 6.31 20.48 8.64
C TYR A 56 7.41 21.55 8.55
N GLU A 57 8.13 21.84 9.63
CA GLU A 57 9.21 22.83 9.69
C GLU A 57 10.62 22.22 9.54
N GLN A 58 10.72 20.91 9.32
CA GLN A 58 11.97 20.19 9.22
C GLN A 58 12.21 19.63 7.81
N ILE A 59 13.48 19.58 7.42
CA ILE A 59 13.93 18.85 6.23
C ILE A 59 14.41 17.50 6.71
N VAL A 60 13.80 16.44 6.20
CA VAL A 60 14.11 15.06 6.60
C VAL A 60 14.27 14.16 5.37
N ASP A 61 15.05 13.12 5.54
CA ASP A 61 15.09 12.04 4.57
C ASP A 61 13.95 11.05 4.85
N GLU A 62 13.24 10.64 3.82
CA GLU A 62 12.16 9.67 4.00
C GLU A 62 12.76 8.35 4.50
N PRO A 63 12.29 7.80 5.64
CA PRO A 63 12.82 6.56 6.20
C PRO A 63 12.20 5.35 5.47
N ARG A 64 12.49 5.22 4.19
CA ARG A 64 12.18 4.12 3.29
C ARG A 64 12.82 4.37 1.93
N LEU A 65 12.92 3.34 1.11
CA LEU A 65 13.23 3.50 -0.31
C LEU A 65 11.92 3.46 -1.11
N SER A 66 11.87 4.18 -2.21
CA SER A 66 10.70 4.20 -3.07
C SER A 66 11.05 4.17 -4.56
N ALA A 67 10.15 3.59 -5.35
CA ALA A 67 10.13 3.66 -6.80
C ALA A 67 8.68 3.87 -7.27
N TRP A 68 8.52 4.28 -8.50
CA TRP A 68 7.23 4.60 -9.05
C TRP A 68 7.15 4.29 -10.54
N TRP A 69 6.09 3.59 -10.95
CA TRP A 69 5.77 3.38 -12.35
C TRP A 69 4.47 4.07 -12.72
N ARG A 70 4.46 4.75 -13.85
CA ARG A 70 3.27 5.27 -14.51
C ARG A 70 3.07 4.56 -15.82
N LEU A 71 1.82 4.27 -16.17
CA LEU A 71 1.48 3.60 -17.42
C LEU A 71 1.54 4.54 -18.62
N GLU A 72 1.42 5.85 -18.40
CA GLU A 72 1.61 6.86 -19.46
C GLU A 72 3.06 6.82 -19.94
N GLY A 73 3.25 6.41 -21.20
CA GLY A 73 4.56 6.35 -21.83
C GLY A 73 5.16 4.95 -22.05
N GLY A 74 4.44 3.88 -21.70
CA GLY A 74 4.85 2.49 -22.06
C GLY A 74 6.04 1.93 -21.31
N ALA A 75 6.55 2.63 -20.29
CA ALA A 75 7.77 2.25 -19.57
C ALA A 75 7.55 1.45 -18.28
N GLY A 76 6.32 1.01 -17.99
CA GLY A 76 5.96 0.76 -16.59
C GLY A 76 5.73 -0.67 -16.14
N GLU A 77 5.53 -1.63 -17.03
CA GLU A 77 5.18 -2.99 -16.59
C GLU A 77 6.21 -4.03 -17.07
N HIS A 78 7.36 -4.06 -16.40
CA HIS A 78 8.40 -5.05 -16.70
C HIS A 78 8.06 -6.46 -16.23
N LEU A 79 7.10 -6.60 -15.26
CA LEU A 79 6.65 -7.88 -14.76
C LEU A 79 5.20 -8.14 -15.18
N PRO A 80 4.93 -9.19 -16.00
CA PRO A 80 3.59 -9.54 -16.45
C PRO A 80 2.59 -9.69 -15.30
N VAL A 81 3.01 -10.29 -14.17
CA VAL A 81 2.13 -10.51 -13.02
C VAL A 81 1.61 -9.20 -12.41
N LEU A 82 2.41 -8.13 -12.36
CA LEU A 82 1.93 -6.82 -11.86
C LEU A 82 0.88 -6.20 -12.77
N ARG A 83 1.03 -6.38 -14.08
CA ARG A 83 0.00 -5.99 -15.06
C ARG A 83 -1.30 -6.76 -14.84
N GLU A 84 -1.21 -8.07 -14.67
CA GLU A 84 -2.37 -8.91 -14.42
C GLU A 84 -3.06 -8.56 -13.10
N MET A 85 -2.29 -8.36 -12.01
CA MET A 85 -2.82 -7.88 -10.72
C MET A 85 -3.55 -6.54 -10.89
N ARG A 86 -2.93 -5.58 -11.58
CA ARG A 86 -3.53 -4.27 -11.83
C ARG A 86 -4.85 -4.36 -12.59
N LEU A 87 -4.91 -5.17 -13.65
CA LEU A 87 -6.13 -5.35 -14.43
C LEU A 87 -7.23 -6.01 -13.61
N ALA A 88 -6.91 -7.08 -12.88
CA ALA A 88 -7.87 -7.77 -12.02
C ALA A 88 -8.40 -6.87 -10.89
N LEU A 89 -7.51 -6.10 -10.25
CA LEU A 89 -7.89 -5.12 -9.22
C LEU A 89 -8.74 -3.99 -9.82
N SER A 90 -8.40 -3.50 -11.03
CA SER A 90 -9.19 -2.47 -11.70
C SER A 90 -10.61 -2.96 -12.03
N GLU A 91 -10.75 -4.19 -12.48
CA GLU A 91 -12.06 -4.81 -12.74
C GLU A 91 -12.85 -5.03 -11.45
N GLN A 92 -12.21 -5.60 -10.42
CA GLN A 92 -12.85 -5.90 -9.14
C GLN A 92 -13.41 -4.67 -8.42
N TYR A 93 -12.67 -3.55 -8.47
CA TYR A 93 -13.03 -2.34 -7.73
C TYR A 93 -13.64 -1.24 -8.60
N GLY A 94 -13.74 -1.44 -9.91
CA GLY A 94 -14.27 -0.44 -10.85
C GLY A 94 -13.41 0.83 -10.92
N GLU A 95 -12.10 0.72 -10.60
CA GLU A 95 -11.15 1.83 -10.55
C GLU A 95 -10.04 1.63 -11.57
N PRO A 96 -9.83 2.55 -12.53
CA PRO A 96 -8.76 2.41 -13.53
C PRO A 96 -7.39 2.73 -12.90
N PHE A 97 -6.77 1.77 -12.23
CA PHE A 97 -5.42 1.93 -11.71
C PHE A 97 -4.43 2.18 -12.85
N ASP A 98 -3.77 3.32 -12.84
CA ASP A 98 -2.83 3.79 -13.88
C ASP A 98 -1.39 3.92 -13.40
N SER A 99 -1.15 3.61 -12.14
CA SER A 99 0.18 3.73 -11.54
C SER A 99 0.42 2.71 -10.44
N ILE A 100 1.70 2.34 -10.28
CA ILE A 100 2.18 1.43 -9.24
C ILE A 100 3.30 2.12 -8.46
N GLY A 101 3.09 2.32 -7.17
CA GLY A 101 4.09 2.82 -6.24
C GLY A 101 4.72 1.66 -5.46
N PHE A 102 6.02 1.76 -5.22
CA PHE A 102 6.77 0.79 -4.44
C PHE A 102 7.41 1.48 -3.23
N ASN A 103 7.21 0.92 -2.04
CA ASN A 103 7.85 1.41 -0.83
C ASN A 103 8.53 0.24 -0.11
N LEU A 104 9.86 0.25 -0.08
CA LEU A 104 10.67 -0.73 0.64
C LEU A 104 11.01 -0.19 2.04
N TYR A 105 10.52 -0.88 3.05
CA TYR A 105 10.86 -0.72 4.45
C TYR A 105 11.94 -1.75 4.78
N ARG A 106 13.18 -1.31 4.94
CA ARG A 106 14.37 -2.18 5.06
C ARG A 106 14.45 -2.90 6.41
N ASP A 107 13.98 -2.21 7.45
CA ASP A 107 14.07 -2.68 8.83
C ASP A 107 13.00 -2.03 9.73
N ARG A 108 13.15 -2.23 11.04
CA ARG A 108 12.26 -1.70 12.07
C ARG A 108 12.18 -0.17 12.15
N LEU A 109 13.19 0.55 11.64
CA LEU A 109 13.27 2.01 11.72
C LEU A 109 12.62 2.70 10.51
N ASP A 110 12.51 1.99 9.39
CA ASP A 110 11.81 2.51 8.22
C ASP A 110 10.30 2.61 8.50
N SER A 111 9.71 3.68 8.02
CA SER A 111 8.33 4.04 8.34
C SER A 111 7.75 5.02 7.33
N VAL A 112 6.45 5.22 7.38
CA VAL A 112 5.77 6.37 6.78
C VAL A 112 4.90 7.04 7.84
N ALA A 113 4.95 8.36 7.93
CA ALA A 113 4.12 9.14 8.85
C ALA A 113 2.63 9.02 8.50
N TRP A 114 1.75 9.43 9.42
CA TRP A 114 0.33 9.53 9.18
C TRP A 114 0.03 10.44 8.00
N HIS A 115 -0.67 9.93 6.98
CA HIS A 115 -1.04 10.65 5.77
C HIS A 115 -2.28 10.02 5.13
N GLY A 116 -2.97 10.79 4.29
CA GLY A 116 -3.86 10.29 3.26
C GLY A 116 -3.16 10.47 1.92
N ASP A 117 -3.35 9.56 0.99
CA ASP A 117 -2.79 9.71 -0.34
C ASP A 117 -3.43 10.91 -1.07
N ARG A 118 -2.57 11.73 -1.68
CA ARG A 118 -3.02 12.88 -2.46
C ARG A 118 -3.27 12.43 -3.89
N HIS A 119 -4.47 12.67 -4.38
CA HIS A 119 -4.83 12.50 -5.78
C HIS A 119 -4.72 13.85 -6.49
N ARG A 120 -4.08 13.88 -7.67
CA ARG A 120 -3.98 15.10 -8.49
C ARG A 120 -5.29 15.47 -9.16
N HIS A 121 -6.12 14.47 -9.44
CA HIS A 121 -7.46 14.65 -9.97
C HIS A 121 -8.48 14.54 -8.85
N VAL A 122 -9.58 15.26 -8.97
CA VAL A 122 -10.70 15.20 -8.02
C VAL A 122 -11.44 13.88 -8.23
N VAL A 123 -10.86 12.80 -7.68
CA VAL A 123 -11.57 11.53 -7.57
C VAL A 123 -12.33 11.56 -6.26
N THR A 124 -13.66 11.43 -6.33
CA THR A 124 -14.54 11.61 -5.17
C THR A 124 -14.27 10.57 -4.08
N ASN A 125 -13.99 9.32 -4.44
CA ASN A 125 -13.73 8.23 -3.50
C ASN A 125 -12.63 7.30 -4.07
N PRO A 126 -11.37 7.73 -4.00
CA PRO A 126 -10.29 6.95 -4.62
C PRO A 126 -10.05 5.63 -3.88
N VAL A 127 -9.95 4.56 -4.66
CA VAL A 127 -9.55 3.24 -4.15
C VAL A 127 -8.05 3.09 -4.26
N ILE A 128 -7.44 2.54 -3.22
CA ILE A 128 -6.01 2.21 -3.18
C ILE A 128 -5.86 0.75 -2.80
N ALA A 129 -5.21 -0.03 -3.63
CA ALA A 129 -4.90 -1.42 -3.36
C ALA A 129 -3.41 -1.60 -3.07
N ILE A 130 -3.09 -2.36 -2.03
CA ILE A 130 -1.73 -2.64 -1.57
C ILE A 130 -1.52 -4.14 -1.56
N VAL A 131 -0.52 -4.63 -2.29
CA VAL A 131 0.02 -5.98 -2.13
C VAL A 131 1.29 -5.88 -1.28
N SER A 132 1.34 -6.65 -0.20
CA SER A 132 2.45 -6.66 0.76
C SER A 132 3.30 -7.90 0.55
N VAL A 133 4.61 -7.74 0.35
CA VAL A 133 5.53 -8.87 0.22
C VAL A 133 6.74 -8.69 1.15
N GLY A 134 7.31 -9.81 1.64
CA GLY A 134 8.38 -9.81 2.63
C GLY A 134 7.87 -9.87 4.08
N CYS A 135 8.64 -9.32 5.04
CA CYS A 135 8.32 -9.44 6.46
C CYS A 135 7.03 -8.71 6.85
N PRO A 136 6.21 -9.28 7.75
CA PRO A 136 4.99 -8.62 8.23
C PRO A 136 5.26 -7.27 8.88
N ARG A 137 4.45 -6.26 8.56
CA ARG A 137 4.48 -4.94 9.19
C ARG A 137 3.06 -4.45 9.50
N PRO A 138 2.87 -3.74 10.62
CA PRO A 138 1.59 -3.12 10.90
C PRO A 138 1.30 -1.99 9.90
N LEU A 139 0.10 -2.01 9.33
CA LEU A 139 -0.54 -0.86 8.70
C LEU A 139 -1.62 -0.37 9.66
N ARG A 140 -1.59 0.90 10.01
CA ARG A 140 -2.56 1.50 10.92
C ARG A 140 -3.38 2.56 10.22
N LEU A 141 -4.66 2.62 10.56
CA LEU A 141 -5.58 3.66 10.11
C LEU A 141 -6.16 4.39 11.32
N ARG A 142 -6.42 5.71 11.16
CA ARG A 142 -7.17 6.51 12.14
C ARG A 142 -8.05 7.52 11.44
N SER A 143 -9.23 7.80 11.98
CA SER A 143 -10.09 8.86 11.48
C SER A 143 -9.46 10.23 11.76
N ARG A 144 -9.58 11.15 10.80
CA ARG A 144 -9.25 12.58 10.96
C ARG A 144 -10.31 13.29 11.81
N HIS A 145 -11.55 12.81 11.78
CA HIS A 145 -12.65 13.33 12.58
C HIS A 145 -12.52 12.84 14.01
N ARG A 146 -12.08 13.72 14.90
CA ARG A 146 -11.97 13.41 16.33
C ARG A 146 -13.28 13.78 17.00
N PRO A 147 -14.03 12.83 17.59
CA PRO A 147 -15.11 13.16 18.49
C PRO A 147 -14.52 13.95 19.66
N THR A 148 -15.11 15.13 19.97
CA THR A 148 -14.71 15.93 21.14
C THR A 148 -14.72 15.05 22.40
N GLY A 149 -13.57 14.94 23.07
CA GLY A 149 -13.44 14.24 24.35
C GLY A 149 -13.10 12.77 24.31
N ARG A 150 -12.82 12.17 23.13
CA ARG A 150 -12.34 10.78 23.01
C ARG A 150 -10.98 10.71 22.32
N ALA A 151 -10.11 9.81 22.81
CA ALA A 151 -8.88 9.47 22.09
C ALA A 151 -9.23 8.87 20.73
N SER A 152 -8.57 9.33 19.66
CA SER A 152 -8.70 8.75 18.32
C SER A 152 -8.26 7.28 18.38
N ARG A 153 -9.20 6.36 18.17
CA ARG A 153 -8.89 4.93 18.09
C ARG A 153 -8.19 4.68 16.75
N SER A 154 -6.98 4.15 16.80
CA SER A 154 -6.33 3.62 15.60
C SER A 154 -6.64 2.14 15.44
N LEU A 155 -7.03 1.74 14.24
CA LEU A 155 -7.15 0.35 13.82
C LEU A 155 -5.80 -0.12 13.29
N SER A 156 -5.52 -1.42 13.38
CA SER A 156 -4.22 -1.97 12.96
C SER A 156 -4.38 -3.35 12.36
N TRP A 157 -3.83 -3.53 11.17
CA TRP A 157 -3.69 -4.82 10.48
C TRP A 157 -2.21 -5.16 10.38
N SER A 158 -1.84 -6.42 10.63
CA SER A 158 -0.49 -6.92 10.35
C SER A 158 -0.49 -7.48 8.94
N LEU A 159 0.03 -6.71 7.98
CA LEU A 159 0.09 -7.18 6.59
C LEU A 159 1.30 -8.10 6.43
N GLY A 160 1.01 -9.36 6.11
CA GLY A 160 1.98 -10.42 5.89
C GLY A 160 2.49 -10.48 4.45
N ASN A 161 3.24 -11.57 4.19
CA ASN A 161 3.77 -11.86 2.87
C ASN A 161 2.66 -12.37 1.95
N GLY A 162 2.44 -11.69 0.83
CA GLY A 162 1.37 -12.02 -0.13
C GLY A 162 -0.01 -11.45 0.21
N ASP A 163 -0.16 -10.65 1.27
CA ASP A 163 -1.46 -10.08 1.64
C ASP A 163 -1.88 -8.95 0.68
N LEU A 164 -3.18 -8.93 0.35
CA LEU A 164 -3.87 -7.81 -0.28
C LEU A 164 -4.58 -6.98 0.79
N PHE A 165 -4.44 -5.66 0.72
CA PHE A 165 -5.18 -4.71 1.53
C PHE A 165 -5.68 -3.56 0.67
N VAL A 166 -6.98 -3.29 0.70
CA VAL A 166 -7.60 -2.26 -0.13
C VAL A 166 -8.32 -1.26 0.76
N MET A 167 -8.15 0.01 0.47
CA MET A 167 -8.80 1.13 1.13
C MET A 167 -9.73 1.82 0.14
N GLY A 168 -11.01 1.99 0.48
CA GLY A 168 -11.99 2.59 -0.41
C GLY A 168 -13.01 3.47 0.29
N GLY A 169 -13.95 4.00 -0.50
CA GLY A 169 -14.88 5.01 -0.04
C GLY A 169 -14.15 6.31 0.34
N ALA A 170 -14.60 6.99 1.38
CA ALA A 170 -13.99 8.24 1.86
C ALA A 170 -12.64 8.07 2.57
N CYS A 171 -12.00 6.89 2.52
CA CYS A 171 -10.82 6.56 3.30
C CYS A 171 -9.69 7.57 3.13
N GLN A 172 -9.40 8.02 1.91
CA GLN A 172 -8.28 8.95 1.66
C GLN A 172 -8.60 10.39 2.09
N HIS A 173 -9.87 10.73 2.28
CA HIS A 173 -10.33 12.04 2.73
C HIS A 173 -10.46 12.12 4.25
N ASP A 174 -11.12 11.11 4.83
CA ASP A 174 -11.56 11.14 6.23
C ASP A 174 -10.65 10.36 7.16
N TRP A 175 -9.73 9.56 6.61
CA TRP A 175 -8.79 8.76 7.38
C TRP A 175 -7.35 9.05 6.98
N GLU A 176 -6.44 8.70 7.87
CA GLU A 176 -5.00 8.67 7.64
C GLU A 176 -4.49 7.28 7.90
N HIS A 177 -3.45 6.91 7.17
CA HIS A 177 -2.76 5.64 7.38
C HIS A 177 -1.26 5.83 7.61
N THR A 178 -0.63 4.82 8.22
CA THR A 178 0.80 4.82 8.55
C THR A 178 1.35 3.40 8.59
N VAL A 179 2.62 3.24 8.22
CA VAL A 179 3.45 2.09 8.59
C VAL A 179 4.42 2.59 9.65
N PRO A 180 4.17 2.30 10.95
CA PRO A 180 4.99 2.85 12.04
C PRO A 180 6.34 2.14 12.15
N LYS A 181 7.29 2.79 12.84
CA LYS A 181 8.46 2.11 13.38
C LYS A 181 8.01 1.05 14.39
N VAL A 182 8.75 -0.04 14.47
CA VAL A 182 8.46 -1.13 15.42
C VAL A 182 9.65 -1.38 16.33
N ALA A 183 9.39 -1.87 17.56
CA ALA A 183 10.44 -2.14 18.53
C ALA A 183 11.22 -3.44 18.22
N ALA A 184 10.49 -4.47 17.75
CA ALA A 184 11.10 -5.75 17.40
C ALA A 184 11.98 -5.64 16.16
N GLN A 185 13.02 -6.43 16.09
CA GLN A 185 13.78 -6.63 14.84
C GLN A 185 12.88 -7.31 13.82
N VAL A 186 12.83 -6.72 12.63
CA VAL A 186 12.05 -7.24 11.48
C VAL A 186 12.89 -7.13 10.23
N GLY A 187 12.69 -8.05 9.31
CA GLY A 187 13.28 -8.01 7.98
C GLY A 187 12.59 -7.00 7.05
N PRO A 188 13.04 -6.94 5.80
CA PRO A 188 12.49 -6.00 4.84
C PRO A 188 11.08 -6.39 4.39
N ARG A 189 10.28 -5.36 4.07
CA ARG A 189 8.94 -5.46 3.47
C ARG A 189 8.83 -4.51 2.29
N LEU A 190 8.29 -4.98 1.19
CA LEU A 190 7.92 -4.14 0.05
C LEU A 190 6.39 -3.99 0.00
N SER A 191 5.92 -2.76 -0.11
CA SER A 191 4.52 -2.42 -0.41
C SER A 191 4.41 -2.10 -1.90
N ILE A 192 3.56 -2.83 -2.61
CA ILE A 192 3.21 -2.61 -4.02
C ILE A 192 1.84 -1.94 -4.01
N THR A 193 1.76 -0.67 -4.40
CA THR A 193 0.56 0.16 -4.24
C THR A 193 -0.01 0.54 -5.60
N PHE A 194 -1.19 0.03 -5.93
CA PHE A 194 -1.96 0.34 -7.14
C PHE A 194 -2.91 1.50 -6.86
N ARG A 195 -2.91 2.51 -7.74
CA ARG A 195 -3.77 3.69 -7.61
C ARG A 195 -3.92 4.45 -8.92
N SER A 196 -4.96 5.30 -9.02
CA SER A 196 -5.12 6.32 -10.05
C SER A 196 -4.45 7.63 -9.62
N VAL A 197 -3.75 8.33 -10.55
CA VAL A 197 -3.01 9.59 -10.28
C VAL A 197 -3.28 10.66 -11.33
#